data_2ade6300c84a81292550b008f4434453
#
_entry.id   2ade6300c84a81292550b008f4434453
#
_cell.length_a   1.000
_cell.length_b   1.000
_cell.length_c   1.000
_cell.angle_alpha   90.00
_cell.angle_beta   90.00
_cell.angle_gamma   90.00
#
_symmetry.space_group_name_H-M   'P 1'
#
loop_
_entity.id
_entity.type
_entity.pdbx_description
1 polymer ?
#
loop_
_entity_poly.entity_id
_entity_poly.type
_entity_poly.pdbx_seq_one_letter_code
_entity_poly.pdbx_strand_id
1 'polypeptide(L)'
;MERGVARAIAGGFSGTDAQDLQPYLMDFASYDVVSKYYSYAVQYYKNEEDEIQWLPICGIPQTIIANKTLFDQYGVKIPENYEEYVQACQQFYDNGIKPYSMDLGEDWSNNEIIQAAAIGEFTSLDGIEWR
;
A
#
# COMPACT_ATOMS: atom_id res chain seq x y z
N MET A 1 -8.85 1.16 32.89
CA MET A 1 -9.70 0.96 31.71
C MET A 1 -10.57 2.19 31.59
N GLU A 2 -10.16 3.16 30.79
CA GLU A 2 -11.00 4.33 30.50
C GLU A 2 -12.26 3.85 29.80
N ARG A 3 -13.41 4.39 30.19
CA ARG A 3 -14.69 4.04 29.59
C ARG A 3 -14.67 4.54 28.15
N GLY A 4 -14.32 3.65 27.22
CA GLY A 4 -14.38 3.93 25.82
C GLY A 4 -15.79 4.36 25.42
N VAL A 5 -15.91 5.43 24.67
CA VAL A 5 -17.17 5.82 24.06
C VAL A 5 -17.58 4.71 23.11
N ALA A 6 -18.71 4.07 23.37
CA ALA A 6 -19.25 3.08 22.46
C ALA A 6 -19.52 3.73 21.11
N ARG A 7 -18.89 3.24 20.04
CA ARG A 7 -19.09 3.72 18.67
C ARG A 7 -19.79 2.63 17.88
N ALA A 8 -20.87 2.97 17.20
CA ALA A 8 -21.54 2.07 16.29
C ALA A 8 -20.70 1.81 15.03
N ILE A 9 -19.93 2.82 14.60
CA ILE A 9 -19.00 2.74 13.48
C ILE A 9 -17.68 3.35 13.93
N ALA A 10 -16.57 2.68 13.67
CA ALA A 10 -15.23 3.13 13.98
C ALA A 10 -14.33 2.96 12.76
N GLY A 11 -13.38 3.86 12.58
CA GLY A 11 -12.43 3.82 11.49
C GLY A 11 -11.06 4.36 11.92
N GLY A 12 -10.05 4.11 11.09
CA GLY A 12 -8.69 4.60 11.33
C GLY A 12 -7.90 3.82 12.39
N PHE A 13 -8.28 2.57 12.64
CA PHE A 13 -7.55 1.67 13.53
C PHE A 13 -6.56 0.81 12.74
N SER A 14 -5.42 0.50 13.33
CA SER A 14 -4.42 -0.39 12.78
C SER A 14 -3.68 -1.15 13.89
N GLY A 15 -3.04 -2.25 13.53
CA GLY A 15 -2.18 -3.00 14.44
C GLY A 15 -2.90 -3.55 15.68
N THR A 16 -2.31 -3.34 16.85
CA THR A 16 -2.79 -3.88 18.15
C THR A 16 -4.17 -3.37 18.53
N ASP A 17 -4.49 -2.11 18.18
CA ASP A 17 -5.81 -1.54 18.49
C ASP A 17 -6.94 -2.32 17.78
N ALA A 18 -6.67 -2.80 16.56
CA ALA A 18 -7.62 -3.62 15.82
C ALA A 18 -7.85 -4.98 16.50
N GLN A 19 -6.79 -5.61 17.02
CA GLN A 19 -6.90 -6.89 17.74
C GLN A 19 -7.70 -6.76 19.03
N ASP A 20 -7.48 -5.71 19.81
CA ASP A 20 -8.22 -5.45 21.04
C ASP A 20 -9.72 -5.22 20.82
N LEU A 21 -10.09 -4.74 19.64
CA LEU A 21 -11.49 -4.50 19.27
C LEU A 21 -12.18 -5.73 18.69
N GLN A 22 -11.45 -6.72 18.22
CA GLN A 22 -11.98 -7.89 17.53
C GLN A 22 -13.16 -8.55 18.23
N PRO A 23 -13.18 -8.78 19.57
CA PRO A 23 -14.29 -9.40 20.25
C PRO A 23 -15.62 -8.61 20.23
N TYR A 24 -15.55 -7.33 19.82
CA TYR A 24 -16.69 -6.41 19.82
C TYR A 24 -17.18 -6.07 18.41
N LEU A 25 -16.55 -6.63 17.38
CA LEU A 25 -16.89 -6.34 16.00
C LEU A 25 -17.86 -7.39 15.46
N MET A 26 -18.72 -6.95 14.55
CA MET A 26 -19.61 -7.84 13.85
C MET A 26 -18.94 -8.44 12.62
N ASP A 27 -19.31 -9.66 12.26
CA ASP A 27 -18.91 -10.28 11.01
C ASP A 27 -19.78 -9.77 9.85
N PHE A 28 -19.13 -9.26 8.82
CA PHE A 28 -19.77 -8.79 7.57
C PHE A 28 -19.86 -9.86 6.48
N ALA A 29 -19.29 -11.06 6.68
CA ALA A 29 -19.17 -12.07 5.62
C ALA A 29 -20.50 -12.42 4.93
N SER A 30 -21.60 -12.38 5.67
CA SER A 30 -22.95 -12.68 5.16
C SER A 30 -23.73 -11.48 4.62
N TYR A 31 -23.14 -10.28 4.66
CA TYR A 31 -23.83 -9.06 4.27
C TYR A 31 -23.55 -8.69 2.81
N ASP A 32 -24.58 -8.19 2.13
CA ASP A 32 -24.53 -7.72 0.74
C ASP A 32 -23.41 -6.69 0.48
N VAL A 33 -23.04 -5.91 1.48
CA VAL A 33 -21.98 -4.90 1.36
C VAL A 33 -20.65 -5.50 0.90
N VAL A 34 -20.33 -6.72 1.30
CA VAL A 34 -19.09 -7.41 0.94
C VAL A 34 -19.00 -7.65 -0.57
N SER A 35 -20.13 -7.95 -1.23
CA SER A 35 -20.18 -8.17 -2.68
C SER A 35 -19.83 -6.93 -3.53
N LYS A 36 -19.83 -5.73 -2.92
CA LYS A 36 -19.49 -4.46 -3.58
C LYS A 36 -18.00 -4.19 -3.60
N TYR A 37 -17.22 -4.98 -2.88
CA TYR A 37 -15.76 -4.85 -2.83
C TYR A 37 -15.10 -5.84 -3.80
N TYR A 38 -13.90 -5.50 -4.25
CA TYR A 38 -13.06 -6.47 -4.94
C TYR A 38 -12.66 -7.58 -3.97
N SER A 39 -12.70 -8.83 -4.42
CA SER A 39 -12.42 -10.00 -3.58
C SER A 39 -11.05 -9.93 -2.89
N TYR A 40 -10.01 -9.48 -3.58
CA TYR A 40 -8.69 -9.33 -3.00
C TYR A 40 -8.65 -8.32 -1.83
N ALA A 41 -9.48 -7.27 -1.89
CA ALA A 41 -9.51 -6.24 -0.86
C ALA A 41 -10.15 -6.75 0.44
N VAL A 42 -11.20 -7.55 0.33
CA VAL A 42 -11.90 -8.12 1.50
C VAL A 42 -11.14 -9.31 2.08
N GLN A 43 -10.47 -10.09 1.23
CA GLN A 43 -9.76 -11.28 1.66
C GLN A 43 -8.61 -10.97 2.60
N TYR A 44 -8.00 -9.80 2.46
CA TYR A 44 -6.96 -9.30 3.36
C TYR A 44 -7.45 -9.06 4.79
N TYR A 45 -8.74 -8.82 4.98
CA TYR A 45 -9.36 -8.53 6.27
C TYR A 45 -10.10 -9.72 6.90
N LYS A 46 -9.93 -10.91 6.35
CA LYS A 46 -10.41 -12.14 6.97
C LYS A 46 -9.53 -12.52 8.16
N ASN A 47 -10.17 -12.92 9.25
CA ASN A 47 -9.48 -13.53 10.39
C ASN A 47 -9.32 -15.05 10.18
N GLU A 48 -8.78 -15.74 11.18
CA GLU A 48 -8.56 -17.19 11.15
C GLU A 48 -9.87 -18.01 11.07
N GLU A 49 -10.97 -17.43 11.49
CA GLU A 49 -12.31 -17.99 11.45
C GLU A 49 -13.07 -17.66 10.15
N ASP A 50 -12.41 -17.06 9.15
CA ASP A 50 -13.01 -16.61 7.89
C ASP A 50 -14.02 -15.45 8.04
N GLU A 51 -14.11 -14.82 9.20
CA GLU A 51 -14.95 -13.65 9.42
C GLU A 51 -14.34 -12.40 8.81
N ILE A 52 -15.17 -11.48 8.33
CA ILE A 52 -14.79 -10.18 7.79
C ILE A 52 -15.26 -9.10 8.75
N GLN A 53 -14.41 -8.66 9.63
CA GLN A 53 -14.75 -7.67 10.67
C GLN A 53 -14.37 -6.24 10.28
N TRP A 54 -13.63 -6.07 9.18
CA TRP A 54 -13.16 -4.79 8.67
C TRP A 54 -13.46 -4.66 7.19
N LEU A 55 -13.85 -3.48 6.78
CA LEU A 55 -14.04 -3.16 5.36
C LEU A 55 -13.14 -1.98 4.99
N PRO A 56 -12.39 -2.07 3.88
CA PRO A 56 -11.54 -0.97 3.45
C PRO A 56 -12.38 0.22 2.99
N ILE A 57 -11.94 1.43 3.34
CA ILE A 57 -12.56 2.68 2.88
C ILE A 57 -12.05 3.04 1.49
N CYS A 58 -10.75 2.84 1.26
CA CYS A 58 -10.09 3.11 -0.01
C CYS A 58 -8.85 2.23 -0.17
N GLY A 59 -8.35 2.13 -1.40
CA GLY A 59 -7.04 1.60 -1.71
C GLY A 59 -6.07 2.75 -1.99
N ILE A 60 -4.86 2.68 -1.45
CA ILE A 60 -3.78 3.63 -1.74
C ILE A 60 -2.71 2.88 -2.51
N PRO A 61 -2.60 3.08 -3.84
CA PRO A 61 -1.55 2.43 -4.60
C PRO A 61 -0.20 3.08 -4.28
N GLN A 62 0.77 2.27 -3.91
CA GLN A 62 2.16 2.69 -3.87
C GLN A 62 2.75 2.51 -5.26
N THR A 63 3.15 3.60 -5.90
CA THR A 63 3.61 3.59 -7.28
C THR A 63 4.57 4.73 -7.56
N ILE A 64 5.36 4.59 -8.61
CA ILE A 64 6.17 5.67 -9.18
C ILE A 64 5.32 6.43 -10.18
N ILE A 65 5.19 7.74 -9.99
CA ILE A 65 4.47 8.63 -10.90
C ILE A 65 5.48 9.32 -11.80
N ALA A 66 5.32 9.15 -13.11
CA ALA A 66 6.15 9.80 -14.11
C ALA A 66 5.51 11.12 -14.60
N ASN A 67 6.29 12.21 -14.58
CA ASN A 67 5.87 13.45 -15.24
C ASN A 67 6.09 13.36 -16.74
N LYS A 68 5.06 12.92 -17.46
CA LYS A 68 5.15 12.70 -18.90
C LYS A 68 5.62 13.95 -19.67
N THR A 69 5.22 15.14 -19.26
CA THR A 69 5.65 16.38 -19.93
C THR A 69 7.15 16.57 -19.87
N LEU A 70 7.80 16.26 -18.75
CA LEU A 70 9.26 16.31 -18.64
C LEU A 70 9.93 15.25 -19.51
N PHE A 71 9.41 14.04 -19.51
CA PHE A 71 9.92 12.96 -20.37
C PHE A 71 9.89 13.37 -21.85
N ASP A 72 8.75 13.89 -22.34
CA ASP A 72 8.60 14.35 -23.71
C ASP A 72 9.53 15.55 -24.00
N GLN A 73 9.63 16.51 -23.10
CA GLN A 73 10.45 17.72 -23.26
C GLN A 73 11.95 17.40 -23.42
N TYR A 74 12.46 16.42 -22.69
CA TYR A 74 13.87 16.04 -22.70
C TYR A 74 14.15 14.84 -23.63
N GLY A 75 13.15 14.32 -24.32
CA GLY A 75 13.28 13.18 -25.21
C GLY A 75 13.67 11.87 -24.50
N VAL A 76 13.32 11.76 -23.22
CA VAL A 76 13.59 10.59 -22.41
C VAL A 76 12.44 9.60 -22.55
N LYS A 77 12.73 8.33 -22.81
CA LYS A 77 11.71 7.27 -22.84
C LYS A 77 11.24 6.97 -21.43
N ILE A 78 9.91 6.78 -21.23
CA ILE A 78 9.38 6.26 -19.97
C ILE A 78 9.90 4.83 -19.79
N PRO A 79 10.56 4.51 -18.65
CA PRO A 79 11.21 3.23 -18.43
C PRO A 79 10.19 2.10 -18.23
N GLU A 80 10.50 0.92 -18.74
CA GLU A 80 9.70 -0.31 -18.59
C GLU A 80 10.36 -1.34 -17.66
N ASN A 81 11.63 -1.10 -17.28
CA ASN A 81 12.41 -1.96 -16.37
C ASN A 81 13.39 -1.10 -15.54
N TYR A 82 14.07 -1.75 -14.61
CA TYR A 82 14.97 -1.07 -13.67
C TYR A 82 16.18 -0.44 -14.38
N GLU A 83 16.76 -1.11 -15.35
CA GLU A 83 17.92 -0.61 -16.10
C GLU A 83 17.55 0.66 -16.87
N GLU A 84 16.42 0.66 -17.55
CA GLU A 84 15.90 1.85 -18.25
C GLU A 84 15.56 2.98 -17.26
N TYR A 85 15.05 2.64 -16.07
CA TYR A 85 14.79 3.61 -15.01
C TYR A 85 16.07 4.32 -14.56
N VAL A 86 17.14 3.57 -14.32
CA VAL A 86 18.44 4.15 -13.94
C VAL A 86 18.99 5.04 -15.06
N GLN A 87 18.88 4.61 -16.32
CA GLN A 87 19.31 5.40 -17.48
C GLN A 87 18.49 6.70 -17.62
N ALA A 88 17.19 6.64 -17.44
CA ALA A 88 16.33 7.83 -17.47
C ALA A 88 16.69 8.81 -16.34
N CYS A 89 16.94 8.30 -15.14
CA CYS A 89 17.42 9.12 -14.03
C CYS A 89 18.75 9.81 -14.36
N GLN A 90 19.71 9.10 -14.96
CA GLN A 90 20.98 9.69 -15.36
C GLN A 90 20.80 10.78 -16.41
N GLN A 91 19.94 10.54 -17.44
CA GLN A 91 19.68 11.54 -18.47
C GLN A 91 19.08 12.83 -17.89
N PHE A 92 18.12 12.73 -16.96
CA PHE A 92 17.59 13.91 -16.27
C PHE A 92 18.64 14.63 -15.46
N TYR A 93 19.45 13.88 -14.70
CA TYR A 93 20.52 14.44 -13.89
C TYR A 93 21.53 15.24 -14.74
N ASP A 94 21.95 14.67 -15.89
CA ASP A 94 22.88 15.32 -16.81
C ASP A 94 22.31 16.62 -17.42
N ASN A 95 20.98 16.74 -17.47
CA ASN A 95 20.27 17.95 -17.88
C ASN A 95 19.96 18.90 -16.71
N GLY A 96 20.49 18.66 -15.52
CA GLY A 96 20.27 19.50 -14.34
C GLY A 96 18.91 19.37 -13.69
N ILE A 97 18.15 18.33 -14.05
CA ILE A 97 16.82 18.03 -13.47
C ILE A 97 17.00 17.00 -12.35
N LYS A 98 16.35 17.21 -11.22
CA LYS A 98 16.25 16.17 -10.18
C LYS A 98 15.44 14.99 -10.73
N PRO A 99 16.04 13.82 -10.91
CA PRO A 99 15.37 12.71 -11.60
C PRO A 99 14.28 12.06 -10.75
N TYR A 100 14.42 12.13 -9.43
CA TYR A 100 13.53 11.47 -8.49
C TYR A 100 13.29 12.31 -7.25
N SER A 101 12.09 12.26 -6.71
CA SER A 101 11.74 12.87 -5.43
C SER A 101 10.91 11.88 -4.62
N MET A 102 11.21 11.75 -3.36
CA MET A 102 10.50 10.89 -2.42
C MET A 102 10.33 11.61 -1.10
N ASP A 103 9.33 11.23 -0.34
CA ASP A 103 9.17 11.68 1.02
C ASP A 103 10.05 10.85 1.95
N LEU A 104 11.07 11.51 2.51
CA LEU A 104 11.97 10.93 3.51
C LEU A 104 11.89 11.70 4.84
N GLY A 105 10.91 12.57 4.98
CA GLY A 105 10.74 13.40 6.18
C GLY A 105 10.14 12.66 7.36
N GLU A 106 9.43 11.57 7.11
CA GLU A 106 8.74 10.78 8.12
C GLU A 106 9.24 9.34 8.15
N ASP A 107 9.44 8.78 9.34
CA ASP A 107 9.99 7.42 9.49
C ASP A 107 9.10 6.34 8.83
N TRP A 108 7.78 6.51 8.87
CA TRP A 108 6.85 5.56 8.27
C TRP A 108 6.93 5.52 6.74
N SER A 109 7.14 6.68 6.09
CA SER A 109 7.25 6.73 4.63
C SER A 109 8.54 6.06 4.13
N ASN A 110 9.63 6.13 4.88
CA ASN A 110 10.86 5.40 4.60
C ASN A 110 10.63 3.89 4.58
N ASN A 111 9.90 3.36 5.55
CA ASN A 111 9.56 1.94 5.62
C ASN A 111 8.70 1.50 4.44
N GLU A 112 7.71 2.30 4.05
CA GLU A 112 6.86 1.99 2.90
C GLU A 112 7.63 1.95 1.58
N ILE A 113 8.59 2.87 1.39
CA ILE A 113 9.43 2.90 0.19
C ILE A 113 10.31 1.65 0.10
N ILE A 114 10.93 1.25 1.21
CA ILE A 114 11.75 0.03 1.27
C ILE A 114 10.89 -1.21 0.99
N GLN A 115 9.72 -1.29 1.60
CA GLN A 115 8.77 -2.38 1.36
C GLN A 115 8.32 -2.43 -0.10
N ALA A 116 7.97 -1.28 -0.69
CA ALA A 116 7.57 -1.21 -2.08
C ALA A 116 8.69 -1.66 -3.05
N ALA A 117 9.93 -1.30 -2.76
CA ALA A 117 11.09 -1.72 -3.55
C ALA A 117 11.35 -3.23 -3.47
N ALA A 118 11.08 -3.84 -2.32
CA ALA A 118 11.34 -5.26 -2.06
C ALA A 118 10.10 -6.16 -2.23
N ILE A 119 8.92 -5.59 -2.54
CA ILE A 119 7.66 -6.34 -2.53
C ILE A 119 7.67 -7.55 -3.48
N GLY A 120 8.33 -7.41 -4.62
CA GLY A 120 8.47 -8.50 -5.59
C GLY A 120 9.17 -9.73 -5.00
N GLU A 121 10.23 -9.52 -4.23
CA GLU A 121 10.94 -10.58 -3.55
C GLU A 121 10.12 -11.17 -2.40
N PHE A 122 9.52 -10.32 -1.56
CA PHE A 122 8.69 -10.78 -0.45
C PHE A 122 7.42 -11.54 -0.86
N THR A 123 6.89 -11.28 -2.04
CA THR A 123 5.69 -11.94 -2.57
C THR A 123 6.03 -13.09 -3.53
N SER A 124 7.30 -13.34 -3.82
CA SER A 124 7.76 -14.51 -4.55
C SER A 124 7.50 -15.80 -3.75
N LEU A 125 7.56 -16.96 -4.41
CA LEU A 125 7.40 -18.24 -3.71
C LEU A 125 8.48 -18.42 -2.63
N ASP A 126 9.72 -18.09 -2.95
CA ASP A 126 10.84 -18.17 -2.00
C ASP A 126 10.65 -17.20 -0.82
N GLY A 127 10.14 -16.00 -1.08
CA GLY A 127 9.83 -15.02 -0.04
C GLY A 127 8.69 -15.45 0.87
N ILE A 128 7.72 -16.20 0.35
CA ILE A 128 6.63 -16.78 1.15
C ILE A 128 7.14 -17.91 2.03
N GLU A 129 8.01 -18.75 1.51
CA GLU A 129 8.63 -19.84 2.29
C GLU A 129 9.57 -19.34 3.38
N TRP A 130 10.19 -18.17 3.18
CA TRP A 130 11.09 -17.57 4.16
C TRP A 130 10.35 -16.97 5.37
N ARG A 131 9.13 -16.51 5.24
CA ARG A 131 8.29 -15.89 6.30
C ARG A 131 7.67 -16.92 7.23
#